data_41688b47a00086254961ec35a2cac7c2
#
_entry.id   41688b47a00086254961ec35a2cac7c2
#
_cell.length_a   1.000
_cell.length_b   1.000
_cell.length_c   1.000
_cell.angle_alpha   90.00
_cell.angle_beta   90.00
_cell.angle_gamma   90.00
#
_symmetry.space_group_name_H-M   'P 1'
#
loop_
_entity.id
_entity.type
_entity.pdbx_description
1 polymer ?
#
loop_
_entity_poly.entity_id
_entity_poly.type
_entity_poly.pdbx_seq_one_letter_code
_entity_poly.pdbx_strand_id
1 'polypeptide(L)'
;MNRAVSLRRLGLSGLSALFLSACAGYSSSALTPGASTLPEVVATMGQPAMTWKNADGSQQLAFATGPGGTQTFMAFIGPDGKLTRLVGVLNEGFFGLIQAGMTQDQVLRLLGPSSVPSMPYRRTDTLTWSWLYCQSQNVQQYFDVNFDAGTGRVRSIGQHQWTHGYMPGTPPCVMQNIDLP
;
A
#
# COMPACT_ATOMS: atom_id res chain seq x y z
N MET A 1 46.11 -62.63 14.48
CA MET A 1 46.35 -61.25 14.95
C MET A 1 45.59 -60.32 14.00
N ASN A 2 44.30 -60.09 14.30
CA ASN A 2 43.42 -59.29 13.47
C ASN A 2 43.10 -57.96 14.20
N ARG A 3 43.51 -56.88 13.62
CA ARG A 3 43.13 -55.50 14.09
C ARG A 3 41.88 -55.04 13.33
N ALA A 4 40.79 -54.90 14.06
CA ALA A 4 39.56 -54.29 13.59
C ALA A 4 39.73 -52.77 13.54
N VAL A 5 39.45 -52.19 12.37
CA VAL A 5 39.40 -50.75 12.15
C VAL A 5 37.96 -50.28 12.38
N SER A 6 37.75 -49.46 13.40
CA SER A 6 36.46 -48.87 13.77
C SER A 6 36.22 -47.61 12.91
N LEU A 7 35.26 -47.67 11.99
CA LEU A 7 34.77 -46.48 11.25
C LEU A 7 33.84 -45.66 12.16
N ARG A 8 34.30 -44.50 12.60
CA ARG A 8 33.46 -43.48 13.22
C ARG A 8 32.60 -42.80 12.13
N ARG A 9 31.30 -43.00 12.19
CA ARG A 9 30.32 -42.27 11.40
C ARG A 9 30.16 -40.87 11.99
N LEU A 10 30.66 -39.85 11.29
CA LEU A 10 30.31 -38.46 11.57
C LEU A 10 28.86 -38.22 11.09
N GLY A 11 27.96 -38.00 12.04
CA GLY A 11 26.59 -37.54 11.75
C GLY A 11 26.60 -36.08 11.32
N LEU A 12 26.24 -35.87 10.07
CA LEU A 12 25.98 -34.53 9.53
C LEU A 12 24.58 -34.08 9.99
N SER A 13 24.51 -33.34 11.09
CA SER A 13 23.27 -32.72 11.54
C SER A 13 22.95 -31.55 10.62
N GLY A 14 22.06 -31.79 9.64
CA GLY A 14 21.51 -30.75 8.78
C GLY A 14 20.63 -29.78 9.59
N LEU A 15 21.10 -28.56 9.74
CA LEU A 15 20.34 -27.46 10.33
C LEU A 15 19.34 -26.97 9.25
N SER A 16 18.12 -27.54 9.26
CA SER A 16 17.00 -27.05 8.46
C SER A 16 16.56 -25.71 9.00
N ALA A 17 16.99 -24.62 8.37
CA ALA A 17 16.45 -23.29 8.61
C ALA A 17 14.99 -23.25 8.06
N LEU A 18 14.01 -23.34 8.97
CA LEU A 18 12.62 -23.03 8.67
C LEU A 18 12.53 -21.53 8.36
N PHE A 19 12.42 -21.16 7.08
CA PHE A 19 11.93 -19.85 6.68
C PHE A 19 10.43 -19.77 7.01
N LEU A 20 10.11 -19.24 8.18
CA LEU A 20 8.76 -18.76 8.47
C LEU A 20 8.53 -17.55 7.56
N SER A 21 7.88 -17.76 6.43
CA SER A 21 7.25 -16.68 5.67
C SER A 21 6.10 -16.14 6.52
N ALA A 22 6.39 -15.11 7.31
CA ALA A 22 5.38 -14.32 7.98
C ALA A 22 4.50 -13.69 6.91
N CYS A 23 3.25 -14.14 6.78
CA CYS A 23 2.21 -13.37 6.11
C CYS A 23 2.09 -12.06 6.88
N ALA A 24 2.71 -11.00 6.39
CA ALA A 24 2.54 -9.65 6.92
C ALA A 24 1.08 -9.23 6.63
N GLY A 25 0.17 -9.56 7.54
CA GLY A 25 -1.10 -8.87 7.61
C GLY A 25 -0.80 -7.43 8.03
N TYR A 26 -1.36 -6.44 7.33
CA TYR A 26 -1.23 -5.03 7.69
C TYR A 26 -1.83 -4.79 9.08
N SER A 27 -1.05 -5.01 10.13
CA SER A 27 -1.44 -4.80 11.51
C SER A 27 -0.83 -3.49 12.02
N SER A 28 -1.55 -2.40 11.82
CA SER A 28 -1.15 -1.06 12.30
C SER A 28 -1.14 -0.95 13.82
N SER A 29 -1.76 -1.89 14.54
CA SER A 29 -1.87 -1.87 16.02
C SER A 29 -0.53 -1.97 16.76
N ALA A 30 0.54 -2.37 16.08
CA ALA A 30 1.89 -2.46 16.65
C ALA A 30 2.71 -1.16 16.47
N LEU A 31 2.21 -0.20 15.68
CA LEU A 31 2.93 1.04 15.38
C LEU A 31 2.40 2.20 16.22
N THR A 32 3.33 2.94 16.84
CA THR A 32 3.00 4.07 17.71
C THR A 32 3.65 5.35 17.17
N PRO A 33 2.87 6.39 16.78
CA PRO A 33 3.41 7.69 16.42
C PRO A 33 4.28 8.28 17.54
N GLY A 34 5.37 8.94 17.14
CA GLY A 34 6.39 9.48 18.07
C GLY A 34 7.38 8.46 18.60
N ALA A 35 7.09 7.15 18.53
CA ALA A 35 7.95 6.08 19.05
C ALA A 35 8.51 5.18 17.94
N SER A 36 7.66 4.64 17.08
CA SER A 36 8.08 3.71 16.02
C SER A 36 9.01 4.37 15.01
N THR A 37 10.08 3.67 14.67
CA THR A 37 11.08 4.12 13.69
C THR A 37 10.73 3.67 12.27
N LEU A 38 11.31 4.29 11.24
CA LEU A 38 11.14 3.89 9.84
C LEU A 38 11.43 2.39 9.60
N PRO A 39 12.52 1.77 10.13
CA PRO A 39 12.72 0.34 9.98
C PRO A 39 11.60 -0.51 10.58
N GLU A 40 11.04 -0.12 11.73
CA GLU A 40 9.92 -0.84 12.36
C GLU A 40 8.64 -0.71 11.53
N VAL A 41 8.38 0.46 10.95
CA VAL A 41 7.26 0.66 10.01
C VAL A 41 7.39 -0.28 8.81
N VAL A 42 8.58 -0.34 8.20
CA VAL A 42 8.83 -1.23 7.05
C VAL A 42 8.78 -2.71 7.45
N ALA A 43 9.27 -3.08 8.64
CA ALA A 43 9.20 -4.45 9.13
C ALA A 43 7.73 -4.89 9.37
N THR A 44 6.87 -3.98 9.84
CA THR A 44 5.46 -4.25 10.13
C THR A 44 4.58 -4.19 8.89
N MET A 45 4.77 -3.17 8.04
CA MET A 45 3.91 -2.88 6.87
C MET A 45 4.42 -3.53 5.57
N GLY A 46 5.64 -4.06 5.56
CA GLY A 46 6.29 -4.54 4.35
C GLY A 46 6.96 -3.43 3.56
N GLN A 47 7.30 -3.71 2.29
CA GLN A 47 7.94 -2.71 1.43
C GLN A 47 6.89 -1.70 0.94
N PRO A 48 7.18 -0.39 1.05
CA PRO A 48 6.29 0.63 0.51
C PRO A 48 6.25 0.55 -1.01
N ALA A 49 5.06 0.74 -1.59
CA ALA A 49 4.88 0.82 -3.03
C ALA A 49 5.45 2.13 -3.60
N MET A 50 5.44 3.19 -2.81
CA MET A 50 6.01 4.50 -3.17
C MET A 50 6.64 5.16 -1.95
N THR A 51 7.69 5.95 -2.20
CA THR A 51 8.38 6.74 -1.16
C THR A 51 8.74 8.12 -1.71
N TRP A 52 8.39 9.14 -0.96
CA TRP A 52 8.80 10.53 -1.22
C TRP A 52 9.70 11.02 -0.08
N LYS A 53 10.81 11.65 -0.45
CA LYS A 53 11.74 12.32 0.48
C LYS A 53 11.59 13.81 0.33
N ASN A 54 11.37 14.51 1.43
CA ASN A 54 11.26 15.96 1.45
C ASN A 54 12.61 16.62 1.77
N ALA A 55 12.74 17.91 1.45
CA ALA A 55 13.98 18.65 1.64
C ALA A 55 14.38 18.81 3.12
N ASP A 56 13.42 18.74 4.04
CA ASP A 56 13.62 18.78 5.49
C ASP A 56 14.06 17.45 6.11
N GLY A 57 14.25 16.41 5.27
CA GLY A 57 14.60 15.06 5.70
C GLY A 57 13.43 14.19 6.07
N SER A 58 12.20 14.72 6.14
CA SER A 58 10.99 13.90 6.36
C SER A 58 10.70 13.04 5.15
N GLN A 59 9.93 11.96 5.37
CA GLN A 59 9.55 11.02 4.31
C GLN A 59 8.06 10.69 4.39
N GLN A 60 7.49 10.42 3.23
CA GLN A 60 6.14 9.87 3.11
C GLN A 60 6.21 8.54 2.37
N LEU A 61 5.59 7.52 2.92
CA LEU A 61 5.57 6.16 2.36
C LEU A 61 4.14 5.70 2.13
N ALA A 62 3.88 5.15 0.94
CA ALA A 62 2.58 4.57 0.60
C ALA A 62 2.65 3.04 0.63
N PHE A 63 1.78 2.42 1.40
CA PHE A 63 1.61 0.97 1.51
C PHE A 63 0.24 0.59 0.94
N ALA A 64 0.22 0.11 -0.29
CA ALA A 64 -0.99 -0.37 -0.94
C ALA A 64 -1.15 -1.87 -0.73
N THR A 65 -2.38 -2.34 -0.51
CA THR A 65 -2.68 -3.78 -0.30
C THR A 65 -2.59 -4.64 -1.56
N GLY A 66 -1.92 -4.14 -2.60
CA GLY A 66 -1.65 -4.84 -3.86
C GLY A 66 -2.72 -4.62 -4.93
N PRO A 67 -2.54 -5.22 -6.14
CA PRO A 67 -3.51 -5.15 -7.22
C PRO A 67 -4.86 -5.71 -6.75
N GLY A 68 -5.94 -4.91 -6.86
CA GLY A 68 -7.26 -5.28 -6.36
C GLY A 68 -7.45 -5.10 -4.84
N GLY A 69 -6.46 -4.57 -4.13
CA GLY A 69 -6.60 -4.15 -2.74
C GLY A 69 -7.47 -2.91 -2.61
N THR A 70 -8.22 -2.85 -1.51
CA THR A 70 -9.17 -1.77 -1.22
C THR A 70 -8.65 -0.75 -0.22
N GLN A 71 -7.37 -0.84 0.13
CA GLN A 71 -6.74 -0.02 1.16
C GLN A 71 -5.37 0.48 0.71
N THR A 72 -5.08 1.71 1.05
CA THR A 72 -3.74 2.30 1.00
C THR A 72 -3.50 3.05 2.30
N PHE A 73 -2.36 2.78 2.93
CA PHE A 73 -1.92 3.47 4.13
C PHE A 73 -0.78 4.42 3.77
N MET A 74 -0.85 5.64 4.28
CA MET A 74 0.24 6.61 4.22
C MET A 74 0.91 6.71 5.58
N ALA A 75 2.22 6.42 5.62
CA ALA A 75 3.07 6.66 6.78
C ALA A 75 3.89 7.92 6.56
N PHE A 76 3.85 8.82 7.53
CA PHE A 76 4.64 10.04 7.55
C PHE A 76 5.76 9.87 8.59
N ILE A 77 7.00 10.01 8.13
CA ILE A 77 8.20 9.87 8.95
C ILE A 77 8.82 11.25 9.11
N GLY A 78 9.04 11.66 10.35
CA GLY A 78 9.71 12.91 10.65
C GLY A 78 11.20 12.92 10.27
N PRO A 79 11.86 14.07 10.29
CA PRO A 79 13.30 14.19 10.01
C PRO A 79 14.17 13.44 11.02
N ASP A 80 13.64 13.11 12.19
CA ASP A 80 14.26 12.27 13.22
C ASP A 80 14.14 10.75 12.93
N GLY A 81 13.53 10.37 11.81
CA GLY A 81 13.31 8.97 11.39
C GLY A 81 12.17 8.26 12.11
N LYS A 82 11.33 8.96 12.88
CA LYS A 82 10.20 8.39 13.60
C LYS A 82 8.89 8.59 12.85
N LEU A 83 7.99 7.63 13.02
CA LEU A 83 6.61 7.73 12.55
C LEU A 83 5.90 8.90 13.24
N THR A 84 5.39 9.84 12.48
CA THR A 84 4.59 10.95 13.01
C THR A 84 3.09 10.71 12.83
N ARG A 85 2.72 10.01 11.75
CA ARG A 85 1.33 9.70 11.43
C ARG A 85 1.24 8.46 10.55
N LEU A 86 0.20 7.66 10.76
CA LEU A 86 -0.21 6.57 9.87
C LEU A 86 -1.72 6.69 9.61
N VAL A 87 -2.13 6.74 8.35
CA VAL A 87 -3.52 7.01 7.97
C VAL A 87 -3.94 6.17 6.77
N GLY A 88 -5.17 5.63 6.80
CA GLY A 88 -5.82 5.02 5.64
C GLY A 88 -6.42 6.10 4.74
N VAL A 89 -6.01 6.14 3.46
CA VAL A 89 -6.30 7.28 2.58
C VAL A 89 -7.40 7.01 1.54
N LEU A 90 -7.85 5.77 1.36
CA LEU A 90 -8.92 5.46 0.41
C LEU A 90 -10.29 5.62 1.07
N ASN A 91 -10.70 6.87 1.29
CA ASN A 91 -11.98 7.26 1.89
C ASN A 91 -12.43 8.64 1.38
N GLU A 92 -13.71 8.96 1.60
CA GLU A 92 -14.34 10.20 1.12
C GLU A 92 -13.63 11.48 1.59
N GLY A 93 -13.03 11.47 2.79
CA GLY A 93 -12.30 12.63 3.32
C GLY A 93 -11.08 12.98 2.45
N PHE A 94 -10.30 11.98 2.04
CA PHE A 94 -9.14 12.15 1.15
C PHE A 94 -9.56 12.40 -0.30
N PHE A 95 -10.63 11.76 -0.77
CA PHE A 95 -11.16 12.00 -2.12
C PHE A 95 -11.60 13.44 -2.30
N GLY A 96 -12.21 14.04 -1.28
CA GLY A 96 -12.62 15.45 -1.27
C GLY A 96 -11.46 16.45 -1.33
N LEU A 97 -10.21 16.02 -1.08
CA LEU A 97 -9.02 16.86 -1.22
C LEU A 97 -8.53 16.98 -2.66
N ILE A 98 -9.00 16.11 -3.57
CA ILE A 98 -8.58 16.14 -4.98
C ILE A 98 -9.28 17.30 -5.68
N GLN A 99 -8.48 18.19 -6.27
CA GLN A 99 -8.96 19.39 -6.96
C GLN A 99 -8.50 19.44 -8.40
N ALA A 100 -9.29 20.06 -9.27
CA ALA A 100 -8.91 20.34 -10.63
C ALA A 100 -7.58 21.12 -10.69
N GLY A 101 -6.73 20.77 -11.65
CA GLY A 101 -5.41 21.37 -11.81
C GLY A 101 -4.27 20.70 -11.01
N MET A 102 -4.57 19.83 -10.04
CA MET A 102 -3.53 19.04 -9.35
C MET A 102 -2.72 18.19 -10.33
N THR A 103 -1.43 18.03 -10.05
CA THR A 103 -0.56 17.12 -10.81
C THR A 103 -0.76 15.67 -10.40
N GLN A 104 -0.31 14.74 -11.24
CA GLN A 104 -0.29 13.31 -10.92
C GLN A 104 0.47 13.01 -9.63
N ASP A 105 1.64 13.64 -9.39
CA ASP A 105 2.41 13.45 -8.15
C ASP A 105 1.63 13.93 -6.91
N GLN A 106 0.92 15.05 -7.00
CA GLN A 106 0.09 15.52 -5.91
C GLN A 106 -1.04 14.53 -5.57
N VAL A 107 -1.67 13.93 -6.58
CA VAL A 107 -2.69 12.89 -6.37
C VAL A 107 -2.08 11.64 -5.76
N LEU A 108 -0.93 11.18 -6.25
CA LEU A 108 -0.23 10.02 -5.69
C LEU A 108 0.22 10.25 -4.24
N ARG A 109 0.61 11.46 -3.86
CA ARG A 109 0.91 11.81 -2.47
C ARG A 109 -0.31 11.80 -1.56
N LEU A 110 -1.51 11.98 -2.11
CA LEU A 110 -2.76 11.90 -1.34
C LEU A 110 -3.30 10.47 -1.25
N LEU A 111 -3.28 9.71 -2.35
CA LEU A 111 -3.98 8.43 -2.44
C LEU A 111 -3.05 7.21 -2.59
N GLY A 112 -1.76 7.42 -2.89
CA GLY A 112 -0.85 6.35 -3.28
C GLY A 112 -1.08 5.84 -4.69
N PRO A 113 -0.49 4.68 -5.06
CA PRO A 113 -0.62 4.13 -6.40
C PRO A 113 -2.06 3.73 -6.71
N SER A 114 -2.48 3.92 -7.96
CA SER A 114 -3.80 3.47 -8.42
C SER A 114 -3.90 1.95 -8.42
N SER A 115 -5.08 1.42 -8.14
CA SER A 115 -5.35 -0.03 -8.11
C SER A 115 -5.37 -0.65 -9.51
N VAL A 116 -5.68 0.14 -10.52
CA VAL A 116 -5.75 -0.29 -11.92
C VAL A 116 -4.72 0.49 -12.74
N PRO A 117 -3.86 -0.21 -13.51
CA PRO A 117 -2.96 0.46 -14.44
C PRO A 117 -3.75 1.37 -15.38
N SER A 118 -3.30 2.60 -15.53
CA SER A 118 -3.95 3.56 -16.42
C SER A 118 -3.90 3.06 -17.86
N MET A 119 -5.06 2.80 -18.47
CA MET A 119 -5.16 2.63 -19.91
C MET A 119 -5.52 3.98 -20.52
N PRO A 120 -4.64 4.55 -21.39
CA PRO A 120 -5.02 5.75 -22.10
C PRO A 120 -6.20 5.40 -23.03
N TYR A 121 -7.34 5.99 -22.78
CA TYR A 121 -8.47 5.90 -23.71
C TYR A 121 -8.11 6.74 -24.94
N ARG A 122 -7.69 6.08 -26.02
CA ARG A 122 -7.17 6.72 -27.24
C ARG A 122 -8.15 7.70 -27.95
N ARG A 123 -9.37 7.82 -27.42
CA ARG A 123 -10.43 8.64 -28.03
C ARG A 123 -10.73 9.96 -27.31
N THR A 124 -10.18 10.21 -26.12
CA THR A 124 -10.73 11.29 -25.27
C THR A 124 -9.69 12.25 -24.69
N ASP A 125 -8.43 12.23 -25.07
CA ASP A 125 -7.36 13.04 -24.43
C ASP A 125 -7.41 13.01 -22.88
N THR A 126 -7.98 11.93 -22.33
CA THR A 126 -8.16 11.74 -20.89
C THR A 126 -7.43 10.48 -20.44
N LEU A 127 -6.66 10.63 -19.36
CA LEU A 127 -6.02 9.55 -18.66
C LEU A 127 -6.75 9.35 -17.33
N THR A 128 -7.36 8.17 -17.13
CA THR A 128 -8.07 7.86 -15.88
C THR A 128 -7.23 6.95 -15.00
N TRP A 129 -7.07 7.33 -13.75
CA TRP A 129 -6.55 6.47 -12.71
C TRP A 129 -7.66 6.12 -11.74
N SER A 130 -7.74 4.84 -11.36
CA SER A 130 -8.83 4.33 -10.52
C SER A 130 -8.29 3.65 -9.27
N TRP A 131 -8.89 3.96 -8.14
CA TRP A 131 -8.61 3.36 -6.84
C TRP A 131 -9.81 2.55 -6.39
N LEU A 132 -9.63 1.24 -6.18
CA LEU A 132 -10.66 0.38 -5.60
C LEU A 132 -10.71 0.65 -4.10
N TYR A 133 -11.91 0.91 -3.56
CA TYR A 133 -12.09 1.17 -2.13
C TYR A 133 -13.38 0.57 -1.60
N CYS A 134 -13.52 0.50 -0.28
CA CYS A 134 -14.74 0.07 0.39
C CYS A 134 -15.58 1.30 0.75
N GLN A 135 -16.70 1.50 0.08
CA GLN A 135 -17.66 2.55 0.42
C GLN A 135 -18.39 2.23 1.74
N SER A 136 -18.75 0.96 1.92
CA SER A 136 -19.38 0.44 3.14
C SER A 136 -19.02 -1.05 3.30
N GLN A 137 -19.50 -1.69 4.36
CA GLN A 137 -19.31 -3.14 4.52
C GLN A 137 -19.83 -3.88 3.28
N ASN A 138 -18.92 -4.60 2.61
CA ASN A 138 -19.19 -5.41 1.41
C ASN A 138 -19.56 -4.63 0.12
N VAL A 139 -19.44 -3.31 0.09
CA VAL A 139 -19.64 -2.51 -1.12
C VAL A 139 -18.32 -1.94 -1.60
N GLN A 140 -17.82 -2.51 -2.69
CA GLN A 140 -16.62 -2.01 -3.38
C GLN A 140 -17.01 -1.04 -4.48
N GLN A 141 -16.24 0.04 -4.59
CA GLN A 141 -16.37 1.05 -5.64
C GLN A 141 -14.99 1.47 -6.14
N TYR A 142 -14.96 2.03 -7.34
CA TYR A 142 -13.83 2.77 -7.84
C TYR A 142 -14.01 4.26 -7.61
N PHE A 143 -12.97 4.89 -7.12
CA PHE A 143 -12.78 6.32 -7.19
C PHE A 143 -11.87 6.63 -8.37
N ASP A 144 -12.32 7.45 -9.29
CA ASP A 144 -11.65 7.80 -10.53
C ASP A 144 -11.13 9.24 -10.49
N VAL A 145 -9.88 9.41 -10.90
CA VAL A 145 -9.30 10.73 -11.17
C VAL A 145 -8.99 10.81 -12.67
N ASN A 146 -9.64 11.73 -13.34
CA ASN A 146 -9.48 11.96 -14.77
C ASN A 146 -8.48 13.10 -15.00
N PHE A 147 -7.37 12.80 -15.63
CA PHE A 147 -6.34 13.76 -15.99
C PHE A 147 -6.46 14.15 -17.45
N ASP A 148 -6.09 15.38 -17.76
CA ASP A 148 -5.75 15.81 -19.11
C ASP A 148 -4.48 15.06 -19.55
N ALA A 149 -4.56 14.30 -20.64
CA ALA A 149 -3.46 13.46 -21.10
C ALA A 149 -2.24 14.28 -21.61
N GLY A 150 -2.46 15.52 -22.05
CA GLY A 150 -1.41 16.41 -22.54
C GLY A 150 -0.67 17.14 -21.42
N THR A 151 -1.38 17.56 -20.37
CA THR A 151 -0.82 18.35 -19.25
C THR A 151 -0.56 17.56 -17.99
N GLY A 152 -1.12 16.34 -17.86
CA GLY A 152 -1.04 15.51 -16.66
C GLY A 152 -1.77 16.11 -15.45
N ARG A 153 -2.72 17.04 -15.67
CA ARG A 153 -3.45 17.70 -14.58
C ARG A 153 -4.86 17.16 -14.43
N VAL A 154 -5.34 17.11 -13.20
CA VAL A 154 -6.71 16.69 -12.88
C VAL A 154 -7.72 17.59 -13.58
N ARG A 155 -8.65 16.99 -14.34
CA ARG A 155 -9.82 17.62 -14.94
C ARG A 155 -11.07 17.45 -14.07
N SER A 156 -11.31 16.20 -13.62
CA SER A 156 -12.50 15.83 -12.86
C SER A 156 -12.24 14.57 -12.04
N ILE A 157 -13.10 14.35 -11.08
CA ILE A 157 -13.18 13.09 -10.31
C ILE A 157 -14.53 12.44 -10.56
N GLY A 158 -14.62 11.14 -10.30
CA GLY A 158 -15.85 10.36 -10.41
C GLY A 158 -15.81 9.13 -9.54
N GLN A 159 -16.94 8.46 -9.46
CA GLN A 159 -17.07 7.17 -8.78
C GLN A 159 -17.91 6.23 -9.64
N HIS A 160 -17.55 4.96 -9.69
CA HIS A 160 -18.38 3.95 -10.35
C HIS A 160 -18.34 2.63 -9.59
N GLN A 161 -19.41 1.87 -9.71
CA GLN A 161 -19.52 0.59 -9.02
C GLN A 161 -18.58 -0.45 -9.64
N TRP A 162 -18.05 -1.31 -8.78
CA TRP A 162 -17.42 -2.55 -9.21
C TRP A 162 -18.50 -3.47 -9.83
N THR A 163 -18.52 -3.58 -11.16
CA THR A 163 -19.53 -4.37 -11.90
C THR A 163 -19.09 -5.81 -12.19
N HIS A 164 -17.88 -6.18 -11.87
CA HIS A 164 -17.43 -7.56 -12.00
C HIS A 164 -17.90 -8.33 -10.77
N GLY A 165 -18.77 -9.32 -10.98
CA GLY A 165 -19.39 -10.12 -9.92
C GLY A 165 -18.34 -10.65 -8.93
N TYR A 166 -18.81 -11.00 -7.73
CA TYR A 166 -18.04 -11.61 -6.65
C TYR A 166 -17.05 -12.66 -7.21
N MET A 167 -15.76 -12.33 -7.21
CA MET A 167 -14.73 -13.32 -7.49
C MET A 167 -14.47 -14.09 -6.19
N PRO A 168 -14.59 -15.43 -6.19
CA PRO A 168 -14.23 -16.23 -5.04
C PRO A 168 -12.77 -15.92 -4.64
N GLY A 169 -12.57 -15.49 -3.40
CA GLY A 169 -11.25 -15.08 -2.89
C GLY A 169 -11.01 -13.57 -2.80
N THR A 170 -11.95 -12.73 -3.24
CA THR A 170 -11.88 -11.29 -2.94
C THR A 170 -12.10 -11.10 -1.44
N PRO A 171 -11.16 -10.49 -0.71
CA PRO A 171 -11.35 -10.26 0.72
C PRO A 171 -12.57 -9.37 0.93
N PRO A 172 -13.36 -9.63 2.00
CA PRO A 172 -14.48 -8.77 2.34
C PRO A 172 -13.97 -7.34 2.56
N CYS A 173 -14.80 -6.35 2.19
CA CYS A 173 -14.54 -4.96 2.52
C CYS A 173 -14.46 -4.80 4.05
N VAL A 174 -13.25 -4.71 4.56
CA VAL A 174 -13.00 -4.34 5.95
C VAL A 174 -12.74 -2.84 5.98
N MET A 175 -13.70 -2.09 6.48
CA MET A 175 -13.50 -0.66 6.74
C MET A 175 -12.58 -0.55 7.96
N GLN A 176 -11.34 -0.20 7.73
CA GLN A 176 -10.42 0.17 8.81
C GLN A 176 -10.26 1.69 8.80
N ASN A 177 -10.95 2.35 9.71
CA ASN A 177 -10.63 3.72 10.08
C ASN A 177 -9.37 3.66 10.96
N ILE A 178 -8.21 3.76 10.33
CA ILE A 178 -6.94 3.91 11.04
C ILE A 178 -6.49 5.34 10.80
N ASP A 179 -6.94 6.23 11.66
CA ASP A 179 -6.31 7.51 11.93
C ASP A 179 -5.54 7.36 13.24
N LEU A 180 -4.25 7.07 13.15
CA LEU A 180 -3.34 7.24 14.28
C LEU A 180 -2.84 8.69 14.22
N PRO A 181 -3.13 9.50 15.25
CA PRO A 181 -2.74 10.90 15.32
C PRO A 181 -1.23 11.07 15.25
#